data_5d68c3c18aa33cfb4588abf17dd42c36
#
_entry.id   5d68c3c18aa33cfb4588abf17dd42c36
#
_cell.length_a   1.000
_cell.length_b   1.000
_cell.length_c   1.000
_cell.angle_alpha   90.00
_cell.angle_beta   90.00
_cell.angle_gamma   90.00
#
_symmetry.space_group_name_H-M   'P 1'
#
loop_
_entity.id
_entity.type
_entity.pdbx_description
1 polymer ?
#
loop_
_entity_poly.entity_id
_entity_poly.type
_entity_poly.pdbx_seq_one_letter_code
_entity_poly.pdbx_strand_id
1 'polypeptide(L)'
;MRWMFSFWELHDKIRKTRRTKGKVRPRAVRGRMRFEKRMAMEALRKLLYAEMSREEYKACLPDIQRSNRQRVTAYLGIACAFLTVLWILSGALEFLRPNMLAYMIALAVCMGLQAVNRTFPGKNGLLLTWLMYAFEALLYVLGIYLGIHPSPDTPTVSFIAFLLAVPLLFVMRPIQHILNVVFFDGIFILTCFLFKSKETLPVDILDGVVFGAVSCIISTFIMLSMHENFSIRHKLLGIAETDLNVGLKNRNAYESQMHDYPMHCSSTLSCVYLDVNGLHELNNTRGHAAGDEMLKTVAAKVRDIFGEEYSYRVGGDEFVAFAMDKSAEEMRALIHKLVQEVDEAGYSVAVGTATHSAGGIDMEVLVKSAETRMYLAKEEHYRLAGKTRE
;
A
#
# COMPACT_ATOMS: atom_id res chain seq x y z
N MET A 1 10.25 -16.54 -18.71
CA MET A 1 11.09 -17.16 -19.77
C MET A 1 12.49 -16.54 -19.92
N ARG A 2 12.65 -15.22 -20.01
CA ARG A 2 14.00 -14.58 -20.07
C ARG A 2 14.92 -14.96 -18.90
N TRP A 3 14.40 -15.22 -17.71
CA TRP A 3 15.15 -15.57 -16.50
C TRP A 3 15.69 -17.01 -16.52
N MET A 4 14.89 -17.98 -16.98
CA MET A 4 15.35 -19.36 -17.16
C MET A 4 16.43 -19.49 -18.24
N PHE A 5 16.30 -18.73 -19.35
CA PHE A 5 17.33 -18.66 -20.38
C PHE A 5 18.66 -18.07 -19.86
N SER A 6 18.58 -17.01 -19.05
CA SER A 6 19.78 -16.41 -18.45
C SER A 6 20.50 -17.35 -17.48
N PHE A 7 19.74 -18.17 -16.74
CA PHE A 7 20.33 -19.16 -15.81
C PHE A 7 21.00 -20.33 -16.57
N TRP A 8 20.39 -20.77 -17.66
CA TRP A 8 20.93 -21.85 -18.50
C TRP A 8 22.16 -21.40 -19.30
N GLU A 9 22.15 -20.21 -19.87
CA GLU A 9 23.34 -19.59 -20.49
C GLU A 9 24.48 -19.38 -19.51
N LEU A 10 24.17 -19.03 -18.26
CA LEU A 10 25.15 -18.86 -17.19
C LEU A 10 25.78 -20.20 -16.81
N HIS A 11 24.97 -21.25 -16.71
CA HIS A 11 25.46 -22.62 -16.41
C HIS A 11 26.33 -23.19 -17.52
N ASP A 12 25.99 -22.96 -18.80
CA ASP A 12 26.78 -23.42 -19.95
C ASP A 12 28.08 -22.61 -20.11
N LYS A 13 28.06 -21.30 -19.83
CA LYS A 13 29.27 -20.47 -19.71
C LYS A 13 30.22 -20.95 -18.59
N ILE A 14 29.65 -21.34 -17.44
CA ILE A 14 30.41 -21.88 -16.29
C ILE A 14 31.09 -23.21 -16.68
N ARG A 15 30.39 -24.06 -17.40
CA ARG A 15 30.90 -25.38 -17.86
C ARG A 15 32.02 -25.24 -18.87
N LYS A 16 31.94 -24.30 -19.82
CA LYS A 16 32.98 -24.00 -20.83
C LYS A 16 34.25 -23.37 -20.20
N THR A 17 34.11 -22.52 -19.18
CA THR A 17 35.26 -21.85 -18.53
C THR A 17 36.05 -22.77 -17.62
N ARG A 18 35.49 -23.90 -17.13
CA ARG A 18 36.23 -24.92 -16.37
C ARG A 18 37.19 -25.75 -17.26
N ARG A 19 37.06 -25.76 -18.58
CA ARG A 19 37.91 -26.52 -19.50
C ARG A 19 39.17 -25.81 -19.97
N THR A 20 39.29 -24.49 -19.78
CA THR A 20 40.48 -23.73 -20.15
C THR A 20 41.28 -23.41 -18.88
N LYS A 21 42.24 -24.26 -18.53
CA LYS A 21 43.29 -24.00 -17.52
C LYS A 21 44.20 -22.88 -18.02
N GLY A 22 43.82 -21.62 -17.75
CA GLY A 22 44.65 -20.44 -17.94
C GLY A 22 44.51 -19.52 -16.74
N LYS A 23 45.61 -18.98 -16.21
CA LYS A 23 45.71 -18.08 -15.06
C LYS A 23 44.65 -16.96 -15.13
N VAL A 24 43.55 -17.09 -14.39
CA VAL A 24 42.51 -16.08 -14.29
C VAL A 24 43.06 -14.88 -13.53
N ARG A 25 43.13 -13.71 -14.19
CA ARG A 25 43.67 -12.48 -13.58
C ARG A 25 42.79 -12.07 -12.37
N PRO A 26 43.39 -11.64 -11.25
CA PRO A 26 42.65 -11.30 -10.01
C PRO A 26 41.54 -10.26 -10.18
N ARG A 27 41.62 -9.37 -11.18
CA ARG A 27 40.59 -8.40 -11.52
C ARG A 27 39.32 -9.03 -12.08
N ALA A 28 39.40 -10.06 -12.89
CA ALA A 28 38.27 -10.78 -13.47
C ALA A 28 37.45 -11.53 -12.39
N VAL A 29 38.15 -12.13 -11.41
CA VAL A 29 37.49 -12.80 -10.27
C VAL A 29 36.77 -11.83 -9.36
N ARG A 30 37.37 -10.66 -9.07
CA ARG A 30 36.68 -9.58 -8.30
C ARG A 30 35.50 -8.98 -9.02
N GLY A 31 35.57 -8.78 -10.33
CA GLY A 31 34.44 -8.33 -11.15
C GLY A 31 33.28 -9.33 -11.13
N ARG A 32 33.58 -10.61 -11.27
CA ARG A 32 32.60 -11.70 -11.23
C ARG A 32 31.90 -11.80 -9.86
N MET A 33 32.65 -11.79 -8.77
CA MET A 33 32.07 -11.79 -7.41
C MET A 33 31.19 -10.56 -7.12
N ARG A 34 31.56 -9.38 -7.65
CA ARG A 34 30.70 -8.19 -7.53
C ARG A 34 29.42 -8.33 -8.32
N PHE A 35 29.46 -8.89 -9.53
CA PHE A 35 28.30 -9.17 -10.36
C PHE A 35 27.38 -10.19 -9.69
N GLU A 36 27.92 -11.32 -9.22
CA GLU A 36 27.15 -12.36 -8.53
C GLU A 36 26.47 -11.83 -7.24
N LYS A 37 27.18 -11.01 -6.45
CA LYS A 37 26.59 -10.34 -5.28
C LYS A 37 25.48 -9.36 -5.65
N ARG A 38 25.64 -8.61 -6.74
CA ARG A 38 24.61 -7.68 -7.22
C ARG A 38 23.37 -8.43 -7.67
N MET A 39 23.53 -9.49 -8.46
CA MET A 39 22.41 -10.34 -8.89
C MET A 39 21.70 -11.01 -7.71
N ALA A 40 22.45 -11.51 -6.72
CA ALA A 40 21.85 -12.11 -5.51
C ALA A 40 21.09 -11.07 -4.67
N MET A 41 21.63 -9.85 -4.53
CA MET A 41 20.92 -8.77 -3.83
C MET A 41 19.68 -8.32 -4.57
N GLU A 42 19.71 -8.28 -5.89
CA GLU A 42 18.54 -7.95 -6.71
C GLU A 42 17.46 -9.02 -6.62
N ALA A 43 17.83 -10.30 -6.68
CA ALA A 43 16.92 -11.41 -6.46
C ALA A 43 16.30 -11.38 -5.05
N LEU A 44 17.11 -11.11 -4.03
CA LEU A 44 16.64 -10.98 -2.64
C LEU A 44 15.68 -9.80 -2.48
N ARG A 45 15.97 -8.67 -3.12
CA ARG A 45 15.08 -7.51 -3.13
C ARG A 45 13.72 -7.83 -3.79
N LYS A 46 13.73 -8.56 -4.93
CA LYS A 46 12.50 -9.03 -5.58
C LYS A 46 11.65 -9.89 -4.65
N LEU A 47 12.27 -10.82 -3.93
CA LEU A 47 11.58 -11.71 -3.00
C LEU A 47 11.07 -10.99 -1.74
N LEU A 48 11.81 -10.02 -1.21
CA LEU A 48 11.47 -9.33 0.03
C LEU A 48 10.52 -8.14 -0.17
N TYR A 49 10.64 -7.43 -1.29
CA TYR A 49 9.95 -6.15 -1.51
C TYR A 49 9.28 -6.04 -2.89
N ALA A 50 9.16 -7.16 -3.62
CA ALA A 50 8.53 -7.20 -4.94
C ALA A 50 9.08 -6.12 -5.91
N GLU A 51 10.42 -6.02 -6.03
CA GLU A 51 11.15 -5.04 -6.85
C GLU A 51 11.12 -3.59 -6.34
N MET A 52 10.23 -3.23 -5.41
CA MET A 52 10.18 -1.91 -4.80
C MET A 52 11.41 -1.63 -3.91
N SER A 53 11.71 -0.37 -3.68
CA SER A 53 12.59 0.02 -2.59
C SER A 53 11.91 -0.27 -1.23
N ARG A 54 12.70 -0.36 -0.15
CA ARG A 54 12.14 -0.54 1.20
C ARG A 54 11.22 0.62 1.59
N GLU A 55 11.52 1.83 1.12
CA GLU A 55 10.76 3.04 1.39
C GLU A 55 9.44 3.05 0.61
N GLU A 56 9.48 2.76 -0.69
CA GLU A 56 8.27 2.60 -1.51
C GLU A 56 7.34 1.51 -0.97
N TYR A 57 7.90 0.36 -0.55
CA TYR A 57 7.09 -0.69 0.07
C TYR A 57 6.41 -0.22 1.36
N LYS A 58 7.12 0.55 2.20
CA LYS A 58 6.54 1.12 3.43
C LYS A 58 5.44 2.13 3.12
N ALA A 59 5.62 2.96 2.10
CA ALA A 59 4.61 3.92 1.67
C ALA A 59 3.33 3.24 1.18
N CYS A 60 3.45 2.14 0.40
CA CYS A 60 2.29 1.37 -0.08
C CYS A 60 1.67 0.44 0.98
N LEU A 61 2.34 0.21 2.13
CA LEU A 61 1.90 -0.77 3.12
C LEU A 61 0.50 -0.51 3.70
N PRO A 62 0.08 0.73 4.01
CA PRO A 62 -1.29 1.01 4.46
C PRO A 62 -2.36 0.56 3.45
N ASP A 63 -2.15 0.82 2.16
CA ASP A 63 -3.08 0.44 1.09
C ASP A 63 -3.14 -1.07 0.92
N ILE A 64 -1.99 -1.75 0.96
CA ILE A 64 -1.91 -3.22 0.94
C ILE A 64 -2.66 -3.81 2.14
N GLN A 65 -2.48 -3.28 3.34
CA GLN A 65 -3.18 -3.73 4.54
C GLN A 65 -4.69 -3.49 4.45
N ARG A 66 -5.11 -2.34 3.94
CA ARG A 66 -6.53 -2.03 3.69
C ARG A 66 -7.16 -3.02 2.71
N SER A 67 -6.49 -3.31 1.59
CA SER A 67 -6.91 -4.31 0.61
C SER A 67 -7.01 -5.70 1.24
N ASN A 68 -6.00 -6.14 1.99
CA ASN A 68 -6.00 -7.45 2.65
C ASN A 68 -7.10 -7.56 3.71
N ARG A 69 -7.43 -6.50 4.43
CA ARG A 69 -8.54 -6.48 5.39
C ARG A 69 -9.89 -6.71 4.71
N GLN A 70 -10.12 -6.07 3.57
CA GLN A 70 -11.33 -6.29 2.77
C GLN A 70 -11.40 -7.74 2.27
N ARG A 71 -10.28 -8.29 1.80
CA ARG A 71 -10.17 -9.68 1.33
C ARG A 71 -10.42 -10.68 2.47
N VAL A 72 -9.80 -10.52 3.66
CA VAL A 72 -10.05 -11.37 4.83
C VAL A 72 -11.54 -11.39 5.17
N THR A 73 -12.19 -10.22 5.23
CA THR A 73 -13.61 -10.12 5.56
C THR A 73 -14.48 -10.84 4.52
N ALA A 74 -14.20 -10.63 3.24
CA ALA A 74 -14.94 -11.26 2.14
C ALA A 74 -14.73 -12.77 2.10
N TYR A 75 -13.47 -13.23 2.14
CA TYR A 75 -13.14 -14.65 2.01
C TYR A 75 -13.59 -15.47 3.20
N LEU A 76 -13.49 -14.96 4.43
CA LEU A 76 -14.07 -15.63 5.60
C LEU A 76 -15.60 -15.73 5.49
N GLY A 77 -16.28 -14.69 4.99
CA GLY A 77 -17.72 -14.74 4.75
C GLY A 77 -18.11 -15.76 3.70
N ILE A 78 -17.41 -15.80 2.56
CA ILE A 78 -17.62 -16.78 1.48
C ILE A 78 -17.34 -18.20 1.99
N ALA A 79 -16.23 -18.39 2.73
CA ALA A 79 -15.88 -19.69 3.29
C ALA A 79 -16.93 -20.19 4.29
N CYS A 80 -17.44 -19.34 5.18
CA CYS A 80 -18.53 -19.69 6.09
C CYS A 80 -19.78 -20.13 5.33
N ALA A 81 -20.20 -19.39 4.30
CA ALA A 81 -21.36 -19.75 3.49
C ALA A 81 -21.14 -21.07 2.76
N PHE A 82 -20.00 -21.26 2.13
CA PHE A 82 -19.65 -22.46 1.38
C PHE A 82 -19.55 -23.70 2.28
N LEU A 83 -18.86 -23.58 3.43
CA LEU A 83 -18.73 -24.68 4.39
C LEU A 83 -20.09 -25.05 5.03
N THR A 84 -20.97 -24.08 5.24
CA THR A 84 -22.34 -24.34 5.71
C THR A 84 -23.10 -25.17 4.68
N VAL A 85 -23.01 -24.83 3.40
CA VAL A 85 -23.64 -25.62 2.32
C VAL A 85 -23.06 -27.04 2.26
N LEU A 86 -21.73 -27.18 2.31
CA LEU A 86 -21.08 -28.50 2.31
C LEU A 86 -21.47 -29.33 3.54
N TRP A 87 -21.57 -28.72 4.71
CA TRP A 87 -22.00 -29.40 5.93
C TRP A 87 -23.44 -29.91 5.82
N ILE A 88 -24.37 -29.08 5.32
CA ILE A 88 -25.76 -29.48 5.10
C ILE A 88 -25.84 -30.60 4.08
N LEU A 89 -25.16 -30.47 2.95
CA LEU A 89 -25.12 -31.49 1.87
C LEU A 89 -24.50 -32.80 2.36
N SER A 90 -23.53 -32.78 3.27
CA SER A 90 -22.93 -33.98 3.81
C SER A 90 -23.90 -34.78 4.70
N GLY A 91 -24.93 -34.16 5.22
CA GLY A 91 -26.05 -34.86 5.89
C GLY A 91 -26.97 -35.56 4.89
N ALA A 92 -27.13 -35.06 3.68
CA ALA A 92 -28.04 -35.56 2.65
C ALA A 92 -27.36 -36.51 1.65
N LEU A 93 -26.09 -36.29 1.31
CA LEU A 93 -25.36 -37.05 0.30
C LEU A 93 -24.33 -37.99 0.91
N GLU A 94 -24.48 -39.29 0.70
CA GLU A 94 -23.66 -40.34 1.33
C GLU A 94 -22.17 -40.19 1.04
N PHE A 95 -21.79 -39.77 -0.16
CA PHE A 95 -20.40 -39.63 -0.54
C PHE A 95 -19.68 -38.43 0.16
N LEU A 96 -20.43 -37.45 0.69
CA LEU A 96 -19.90 -36.35 1.46
C LEU A 96 -19.89 -36.60 2.97
N ARG A 97 -20.67 -37.59 3.45
CA ARG A 97 -20.88 -37.91 4.86
C ARG A 97 -19.58 -38.18 5.63
N PRO A 98 -18.54 -38.84 5.08
CA PRO A 98 -17.28 -39.05 5.79
C PRO A 98 -16.56 -37.74 6.17
N ASN A 99 -16.81 -36.64 5.45
CA ASN A 99 -16.18 -35.36 5.68
C ASN A 99 -17.02 -34.38 6.52
N MET A 100 -18.20 -34.79 6.99
CA MET A 100 -19.14 -33.93 7.71
C MET A 100 -18.50 -33.23 8.92
N LEU A 101 -17.73 -33.98 9.72
CA LEU A 101 -17.03 -33.45 10.88
C LEU A 101 -15.95 -32.42 10.48
N ALA A 102 -15.22 -32.68 9.42
CA ALA A 102 -14.21 -31.77 8.94
C ALA A 102 -14.81 -30.43 8.45
N TYR A 103 -15.93 -30.47 7.74
CA TYR A 103 -16.66 -29.26 7.32
C TYR A 103 -17.20 -28.49 8.52
N MET A 104 -17.72 -29.16 9.53
CA MET A 104 -18.21 -28.55 10.78
C MET A 104 -17.07 -27.86 11.56
N ILE A 105 -15.93 -28.52 11.71
CA ILE A 105 -14.76 -27.96 12.40
C ILE A 105 -14.22 -26.74 11.62
N ALA A 106 -14.06 -26.87 10.29
CA ALA A 106 -13.60 -25.78 9.45
C ALA A 106 -14.54 -24.57 9.50
N LEU A 107 -15.86 -24.80 9.51
CA LEU A 107 -16.88 -23.76 9.68
C LEU A 107 -16.74 -23.06 11.04
N ALA A 108 -16.60 -23.81 12.13
CA ALA A 108 -16.44 -23.26 13.47
C ALA A 108 -15.17 -22.38 13.56
N VAL A 109 -14.06 -22.83 12.98
CA VAL A 109 -12.81 -22.04 12.92
C VAL A 109 -13.00 -20.77 12.08
N CYS A 110 -13.62 -20.85 10.89
CA CYS A 110 -13.92 -19.67 10.08
C CYS A 110 -14.80 -18.65 10.82
N MET A 111 -15.83 -19.13 11.54
CA MET A 111 -16.69 -18.26 12.36
C MET A 111 -15.90 -17.59 13.49
N GLY A 112 -15.01 -18.33 14.16
CA GLY A 112 -14.10 -17.78 15.16
C GLY A 112 -13.18 -16.70 14.61
N LEU A 113 -12.52 -16.96 13.48
CA LEU A 113 -11.68 -15.97 12.79
C LEU A 113 -12.48 -14.73 12.36
N GLN A 114 -13.71 -14.93 11.88
CA GLN A 114 -14.60 -13.83 11.50
C GLN A 114 -15.04 -12.99 12.72
N ALA A 115 -15.30 -13.64 13.87
CA ALA A 115 -15.60 -12.95 15.12
C ALA A 115 -14.41 -12.09 15.57
N VAL A 116 -13.19 -12.64 15.56
CA VAL A 116 -11.96 -11.90 15.88
C VAL A 116 -11.77 -10.72 14.93
N ASN A 117 -11.96 -10.91 13.62
CA ASN A 117 -11.84 -9.85 12.62
C ASN A 117 -12.83 -8.69 12.85
N ARG A 118 -14.06 -9.01 13.30
CA ARG A 118 -15.10 -8.01 13.61
C ARG A 118 -14.89 -7.30 14.94
N THR A 119 -14.42 -8.02 15.96
CA THR A 119 -14.20 -7.47 17.31
C THR A 119 -13.02 -6.51 17.35
N PHE A 120 -12.00 -6.77 16.53
CA PHE A 120 -10.78 -5.96 16.48
C PHE A 120 -10.59 -5.34 15.08
N PRO A 121 -11.48 -4.43 14.66
CA PRO A 121 -11.38 -3.77 13.34
C PRO A 121 -10.16 -2.84 13.23
N GLY A 122 -9.35 -2.78 14.29
CA GLY A 122 -8.31 -1.81 14.51
C GLY A 122 -7.13 -1.86 13.55
N LYS A 123 -6.29 -0.82 13.67
CA LYS A 123 -5.08 -0.53 12.88
C LYS A 123 -3.92 -1.52 13.09
N ASN A 124 -4.14 -2.66 13.76
CA ASN A 124 -3.08 -3.61 14.08
C ASN A 124 -2.76 -4.51 12.87
N GLY A 125 -1.73 -4.15 12.13
CA GLY A 125 -1.25 -4.93 10.97
C GLY A 125 -0.74 -6.32 11.34
N LEU A 126 -0.28 -6.53 12.58
CA LEU A 126 0.16 -7.84 13.06
C LEU A 126 -1.02 -8.82 13.19
N LEU A 127 -2.14 -8.38 13.80
CA LEU A 127 -3.34 -9.20 13.91
C LEU A 127 -3.88 -9.58 12.52
N LEU A 128 -3.91 -8.63 11.58
CA LEU A 128 -4.31 -8.91 10.20
C LEU A 128 -3.43 -10.00 9.58
N THR A 129 -2.12 -9.92 9.77
CA THR A 129 -1.18 -10.92 9.26
C THR A 129 -1.45 -12.30 9.86
N TRP A 130 -1.72 -12.39 11.15
CA TRP A 130 -2.08 -13.65 11.81
C TRP A 130 -3.41 -14.23 11.30
N LEU A 131 -4.42 -13.39 11.09
CA LEU A 131 -5.72 -13.83 10.52
C LEU A 131 -5.54 -14.40 9.10
N MET A 132 -4.68 -13.78 8.26
CA MET A 132 -4.39 -14.27 6.92
C MET A 132 -3.73 -15.64 6.97
N TYR A 133 -2.66 -15.82 7.76
CA TYR A 133 -1.99 -17.11 7.90
C TYR A 133 -2.87 -18.19 8.52
N ALA A 134 -3.70 -17.86 9.52
CA ALA A 134 -4.62 -18.80 10.13
C ALA A 134 -5.67 -19.30 9.14
N PHE A 135 -6.18 -18.40 8.28
CA PHE A 135 -7.12 -18.78 7.24
C PHE A 135 -6.48 -19.63 6.13
N GLU A 136 -5.29 -19.27 5.66
CA GLU A 136 -4.53 -20.08 4.69
C GLU A 136 -4.20 -21.47 5.25
N ALA A 137 -3.73 -21.53 6.51
CA ALA A 137 -3.45 -22.79 7.20
C ALA A 137 -4.67 -23.69 7.29
N LEU A 138 -5.85 -23.13 7.63
CA LEU A 138 -7.10 -23.86 7.66
C LEU A 138 -7.43 -24.48 6.31
N LEU A 139 -7.28 -23.73 5.22
CA LEU A 139 -7.56 -24.21 3.86
C LEU A 139 -6.58 -25.32 3.44
N TYR A 140 -5.29 -25.16 3.73
CA TYR A 140 -4.31 -26.22 3.43
C TYR A 140 -4.56 -27.49 4.23
N VAL A 141 -4.81 -27.38 5.55
CA VAL A 141 -5.10 -28.52 6.41
C VAL A 141 -6.38 -29.22 5.95
N LEU A 142 -7.42 -28.46 5.60
CA LEU A 142 -8.66 -29.01 5.04
C LEU A 142 -8.38 -29.74 3.71
N GLY A 143 -7.57 -29.14 2.82
CA GLY A 143 -7.21 -29.76 1.55
C GLY A 143 -6.44 -31.08 1.72
N ILE A 144 -5.48 -31.11 2.66
CA ILE A 144 -4.72 -32.33 3.01
C ILE A 144 -5.68 -33.41 3.54
N TYR A 145 -6.55 -33.04 4.50
CA TYR A 145 -7.53 -33.98 5.08
C TYR A 145 -8.45 -34.56 4.02
N LEU A 146 -9.06 -33.72 3.19
CA LEU A 146 -9.98 -34.13 2.13
C LEU A 146 -9.31 -34.97 1.04
N GLY A 147 -8.00 -34.76 0.83
CA GLY A 147 -7.24 -35.51 -0.17
C GLY A 147 -6.75 -36.88 0.29
N ILE A 148 -6.61 -37.10 1.60
CA ILE A 148 -6.00 -38.32 2.15
C ILE A 148 -7.01 -39.21 2.84
N HIS A 149 -7.83 -38.62 3.76
CA HIS A 149 -8.65 -39.40 4.70
C HIS A 149 -9.80 -40.17 4.04
N PRO A 150 -10.58 -39.60 3.07
CA PRO A 150 -11.75 -40.32 2.50
C PRO A 150 -11.38 -41.51 1.62
N SER A 151 -10.20 -41.43 0.96
CA SER A 151 -9.79 -42.39 -0.05
C SER A 151 -8.27 -42.48 -0.17
N PRO A 152 -7.60 -43.24 0.71
CA PRO A 152 -6.13 -43.37 0.67
C PRO A 152 -5.63 -44.05 -0.63
N ASP A 153 -6.49 -44.78 -1.31
CA ASP A 153 -6.17 -45.53 -2.54
C ASP A 153 -6.42 -44.76 -3.83
N THR A 154 -6.82 -43.50 -3.76
CA THR A 154 -7.00 -42.63 -4.93
C THR A 154 -6.05 -41.43 -4.89
N PRO A 155 -5.55 -40.93 -6.05
CA PRO A 155 -4.70 -39.74 -6.10
C PRO A 155 -5.38 -38.50 -5.49
N THR A 156 -4.60 -37.65 -4.86
CA THR A 156 -5.07 -36.44 -4.19
C THR A 156 -5.34 -35.32 -5.15
N VAL A 157 -6.59 -34.90 -5.30
CA VAL A 157 -6.97 -33.73 -6.12
C VAL A 157 -7.22 -32.49 -5.25
N SER A 158 -7.84 -32.68 -4.05
CA SER A 158 -8.28 -31.56 -3.22
C SER A 158 -7.13 -30.68 -2.75
N PHE A 159 -6.03 -31.26 -2.26
CA PHE A 159 -4.88 -30.50 -1.81
C PHE A 159 -4.23 -29.73 -2.94
N ILE A 160 -4.11 -30.32 -4.13
CA ILE A 160 -3.51 -29.66 -5.29
C ILE A 160 -4.31 -28.41 -5.69
N ALA A 161 -5.63 -28.47 -5.63
CA ALA A 161 -6.48 -27.30 -5.88
C ALA A 161 -6.20 -26.18 -4.87
N PHE A 162 -6.10 -26.50 -3.56
CA PHE A 162 -5.75 -25.53 -2.54
C PHE A 162 -4.32 -25.03 -2.67
N LEU A 163 -3.36 -25.88 -3.03
CA LEU A 163 -1.96 -25.53 -3.23
C LEU A 163 -1.79 -24.44 -4.31
N LEU A 164 -2.61 -24.46 -5.35
CA LEU A 164 -2.62 -23.46 -6.42
C LEU A 164 -3.42 -22.20 -6.07
N ALA A 165 -4.54 -22.34 -5.35
CA ALA A 165 -5.49 -21.24 -5.13
C ALA A 165 -5.15 -20.37 -3.90
N VAL A 166 -4.74 -20.99 -2.79
CA VAL A 166 -4.54 -20.31 -1.50
C VAL A 166 -3.50 -19.18 -1.57
N PRO A 167 -2.34 -19.34 -2.25
CA PRO A 167 -1.35 -18.26 -2.33
C PRO A 167 -1.82 -17.00 -3.07
N LEU A 168 -2.99 -17.06 -3.74
CA LEU A 168 -3.54 -15.94 -4.50
C LEU A 168 -4.54 -15.09 -3.70
N LEU A 169 -4.90 -15.54 -2.49
CA LEU A 169 -5.94 -14.90 -1.69
C LEU A 169 -5.50 -13.53 -1.15
N PHE A 170 -4.26 -13.41 -0.69
CA PHE A 170 -3.76 -12.21 -0.01
C PHE A 170 -2.53 -11.63 -0.68
N VAL A 171 -2.37 -10.31 -0.58
CA VAL A 171 -1.18 -9.61 -1.06
C VAL A 171 -0.12 -9.63 0.03
N MET A 172 0.81 -10.56 -0.10
CA MET A 172 1.96 -10.73 0.80
C MET A 172 3.27 -10.59 0.02
N ARG A 173 4.39 -10.54 0.75
CA ARG A 173 5.71 -10.59 0.10
C ARG A 173 5.92 -11.92 -0.62
N PRO A 174 6.54 -11.96 -1.80
CA PRO A 174 6.76 -13.22 -2.53
C PRO A 174 7.40 -14.31 -1.69
N ILE A 175 8.40 -13.97 -0.85
CA ILE A 175 9.07 -14.92 0.04
C ILE A 175 8.11 -15.57 1.06
N GLN A 176 7.10 -14.83 1.54
CA GLN A 176 6.14 -15.35 2.50
C GLN A 176 5.26 -16.43 1.87
N HIS A 177 4.83 -16.22 0.61
CA HIS A 177 4.09 -17.25 -0.13
C HIS A 177 4.93 -18.49 -0.39
N ILE A 178 6.18 -18.31 -0.86
CA ILE A 178 7.08 -19.44 -1.13
C ILE A 178 7.27 -20.27 0.14
N LEU A 179 7.56 -19.62 1.28
CA LEU A 179 7.75 -20.33 2.55
C LEU A 179 6.46 -21.05 3.00
N ASN A 180 5.30 -20.43 2.81
CA ASN A 180 4.02 -21.02 3.17
C ASN A 180 3.70 -22.25 2.30
N VAL A 181 3.84 -22.13 0.98
CA VAL A 181 3.64 -23.23 0.04
C VAL A 181 4.60 -24.39 0.36
N VAL A 182 5.89 -24.13 0.48
CA VAL A 182 6.89 -25.18 0.78
C VAL A 182 6.62 -25.86 2.11
N PHE A 183 6.18 -25.11 3.13
CA PHE A 183 5.85 -25.66 4.44
C PHE A 183 4.65 -26.62 4.38
N PHE A 184 3.53 -26.20 3.76
CA PHE A 184 2.33 -27.04 3.69
C PHE A 184 2.44 -28.17 2.67
N ASP A 185 3.18 -27.98 1.59
CA ASP A 185 3.50 -29.06 0.65
C ASP A 185 4.39 -30.12 1.32
N GLY A 186 5.38 -29.69 2.13
CA GLY A 186 6.16 -30.61 2.95
C GLY A 186 5.32 -31.42 3.94
N ILE A 187 4.32 -30.81 4.60
CA ILE A 187 3.36 -31.52 5.46
C ILE A 187 2.53 -32.50 4.64
N PHE A 188 2.06 -32.10 3.46
CA PHE A 188 1.30 -32.97 2.56
C PHE A 188 2.12 -34.21 2.17
N ILE A 189 3.36 -34.03 1.69
CA ILE A 189 4.24 -35.13 1.32
C ILE A 189 4.48 -36.07 2.52
N LEU A 190 4.71 -35.52 3.72
CA LEU A 190 4.87 -36.31 4.94
C LEU A 190 3.61 -37.12 5.26
N THR A 191 2.43 -36.50 5.16
CA THR A 191 1.16 -37.21 5.43
C THR A 191 0.85 -38.27 4.36
N CYS A 192 1.26 -38.07 3.11
CA CYS A 192 1.18 -39.11 2.08
C CYS A 192 2.03 -40.34 2.44
N PHE A 193 3.24 -40.18 2.92
CA PHE A 193 4.09 -41.28 3.39
C PHE A 193 3.46 -42.09 4.55
N LEU A 194 2.65 -41.44 5.39
CA LEU A 194 2.06 -42.07 6.58
C LEU A 194 0.72 -42.79 6.28
N PHE A 195 -0.06 -42.27 5.32
CA PHE A 195 -1.47 -42.66 5.18
C PHE A 195 -1.88 -43.13 3.78
N LYS A 196 -1.07 -42.89 2.75
CA LYS A 196 -1.42 -43.29 1.36
C LYS A 196 -0.97 -44.73 1.05
N SER A 197 -1.68 -45.37 0.12
CA SER A 197 -1.29 -46.68 -0.39
C SER A 197 0.01 -46.59 -1.22
N LYS A 198 0.73 -47.72 -1.32
CA LYS A 198 1.97 -47.77 -2.10
C LYS A 198 1.75 -47.49 -3.60
N GLU A 199 0.55 -47.68 -4.09
CA GLU A 199 0.19 -47.48 -5.49
C GLU A 199 0.00 -45.98 -5.81
N THR A 200 -0.61 -45.20 -4.94
CA THR A 200 -0.88 -43.77 -5.14
C THR A 200 0.24 -42.87 -4.66
N LEU A 201 1.04 -43.30 -3.70
CA LEU A 201 2.12 -42.52 -3.08
C LEU A 201 3.08 -41.87 -4.10
N PRO A 202 3.59 -42.55 -5.14
CA PRO A 202 4.51 -41.93 -6.10
C PRO A 202 3.86 -40.79 -6.90
N VAL A 203 2.57 -40.94 -7.22
CA VAL A 203 1.81 -39.93 -7.97
C VAL A 203 1.58 -38.71 -7.10
N ASP A 204 1.12 -38.88 -5.84
CA ASP A 204 0.85 -37.78 -4.92
C ASP A 204 2.14 -36.99 -4.57
N ILE A 205 3.30 -37.67 -4.42
CA ILE A 205 4.59 -37.00 -4.23
C ILE A 205 4.98 -36.19 -5.48
N LEU A 206 4.84 -36.80 -6.68
CA LEU A 206 5.16 -36.12 -7.91
C LEU A 206 4.28 -34.89 -8.12
N ASP A 207 2.99 -35.01 -7.85
CA ASP A 207 2.03 -33.92 -7.93
C ASP A 207 2.35 -32.80 -6.93
N GLY A 208 2.64 -33.13 -5.66
CA GLY A 208 3.10 -32.15 -4.67
C GLY A 208 4.32 -31.36 -5.17
N VAL A 209 5.38 -32.04 -5.57
CA VAL A 209 6.62 -31.40 -6.05
C VAL A 209 6.37 -30.54 -7.29
N VAL A 210 5.65 -31.06 -8.30
CA VAL A 210 5.39 -30.34 -9.56
C VAL A 210 4.47 -29.15 -9.32
N PHE A 211 3.31 -29.36 -8.69
CA PHE A 211 2.34 -28.29 -8.46
C PHE A 211 2.79 -27.32 -7.37
N GLY A 212 3.57 -27.75 -6.37
CA GLY A 212 4.23 -26.88 -5.43
C GLY A 212 5.20 -25.91 -6.13
N ALA A 213 6.03 -26.41 -7.04
CA ALA A 213 6.92 -25.56 -7.84
C ALA A 213 6.13 -24.61 -8.74
N VAL A 214 5.08 -25.09 -9.41
CA VAL A 214 4.19 -24.26 -10.24
C VAL A 214 3.50 -23.19 -9.39
N SER A 215 3.00 -23.54 -8.20
CA SER A 215 2.38 -22.61 -7.26
C SER A 215 3.34 -21.50 -6.83
N CYS A 216 4.58 -21.85 -6.47
CA CYS A 216 5.63 -20.85 -6.13
C CYS A 216 5.91 -19.89 -7.30
N ILE A 217 5.97 -20.39 -8.52
CA ILE A 217 6.23 -19.57 -9.72
C ILE A 217 5.06 -18.63 -9.99
N ILE A 218 3.84 -19.17 -10.04
CA ILE A 218 2.63 -18.39 -10.36
C ILE A 218 2.37 -17.36 -9.27
N SER A 219 2.40 -17.75 -7.99
CA SER A 219 2.15 -16.82 -6.88
C SER A 219 3.21 -15.72 -6.84
N THR A 220 4.48 -16.03 -7.08
CA THR A 220 5.54 -15.01 -7.15
C THR A 220 5.25 -14.02 -8.27
N PHE A 221 4.91 -14.48 -9.48
CA PHE A 221 4.62 -13.60 -10.61
C PHE A 221 3.41 -12.68 -10.33
N ILE A 222 2.33 -13.27 -9.79
CA ILE A 222 1.11 -12.50 -9.46
C ILE A 222 1.39 -11.50 -8.35
N MET A 223 2.16 -11.88 -7.31
CA MET A 223 2.52 -10.95 -6.22
C MET A 223 3.38 -9.79 -6.72
N LEU A 224 4.36 -10.04 -7.60
CA LEU A 224 5.13 -8.97 -8.22
C LEU A 224 4.23 -7.99 -8.96
N SER A 225 3.31 -8.49 -9.79
CA SER A 225 2.35 -7.66 -10.54
C SER A 225 1.40 -6.88 -9.61
N MET A 226 0.89 -7.51 -8.54
CA MET A 226 0.02 -6.83 -7.58
C MET A 226 0.75 -5.69 -6.85
N HIS A 227 1.99 -5.92 -6.42
CA HIS A 227 2.79 -4.89 -5.74
C HIS A 227 3.16 -3.75 -6.70
N GLU A 228 3.48 -4.06 -7.96
CA GLU A 228 3.71 -3.06 -9.00
C GLU A 228 2.46 -2.16 -9.19
N ASN A 229 1.27 -2.77 -9.25
CA ASN A 229 0.02 -2.01 -9.34
C ASN A 229 -0.20 -1.07 -8.14
N PHE A 230 0.13 -1.50 -6.91
CA PHE A 230 0.09 -0.62 -5.73
C PHE A 230 1.09 0.53 -5.84
N SER A 231 2.33 0.26 -6.30
CA SER A 231 3.36 1.29 -6.51
C SER A 231 2.91 2.30 -7.56
N ILE A 232 2.42 1.84 -8.72
CA ILE A 232 1.93 2.71 -9.78
C ILE A 232 0.76 3.57 -9.29
N ARG A 233 -0.21 2.94 -8.61
CA ARG A 233 -1.36 3.67 -8.06
C ARG A 233 -0.93 4.74 -7.05
N HIS A 234 -0.01 4.42 -6.15
CA HIS A 234 0.51 5.38 -5.17
C HIS A 234 1.21 6.57 -5.85
N LYS A 235 2.04 6.30 -6.89
CA LYS A 235 2.69 7.35 -7.69
C LYS A 235 1.68 8.21 -8.45
N LEU A 236 0.65 7.58 -9.05
CA LEU A 236 -0.40 8.32 -9.77
C LEU A 236 -1.21 9.21 -8.83
N LEU A 237 -1.55 8.72 -7.62
CA LEU A 237 -2.22 9.54 -6.60
C LEU A 237 -1.33 10.72 -6.18
N GLY A 238 -0.04 10.50 -5.94
CA GLY A 238 0.91 11.57 -5.63
C GLY A 238 0.98 12.64 -6.72
N ILE A 239 1.02 12.26 -7.99
CA ILE A 239 1.00 13.20 -9.12
C ILE A 239 -0.38 13.90 -9.22
N ALA A 240 -1.46 13.17 -8.99
CA ALA A 240 -2.82 13.72 -9.05
C ALA A 240 -3.15 14.66 -7.88
N GLU A 241 -2.45 14.57 -6.77
CA GLU A 241 -2.69 15.34 -5.53
C GLU A 241 -1.66 16.43 -5.27
N THR A 242 -0.58 16.51 -6.04
CA THR A 242 0.50 17.51 -5.87
C THR A 242 0.51 18.53 -6.98
N ASP A 243 0.69 19.82 -6.65
CA ASP A 243 1.00 20.86 -7.61
C ASP A 243 2.49 20.78 -7.99
N LEU A 244 2.78 20.42 -9.23
CA LEU A 244 4.14 20.17 -9.72
C LEU A 244 5.01 21.45 -9.79
N ASN A 245 4.40 22.63 -9.80
CA ASN A 245 5.17 23.89 -9.84
C ASN A 245 5.71 24.25 -8.46
N VAL A 246 4.90 24.14 -7.41
CA VAL A 246 5.27 24.61 -6.06
C VAL A 246 5.52 23.50 -5.06
N GLY A 247 5.16 22.23 -5.36
CA GLY A 247 5.40 21.08 -4.51
C GLY A 247 4.47 20.95 -3.30
N LEU A 248 3.40 21.77 -3.22
CA LEU A 248 2.32 21.59 -2.23
C LEU A 248 1.24 20.66 -2.76
N LYS A 249 0.31 20.27 -1.91
CA LYS A 249 -0.93 19.59 -2.35
C LYS A 249 -1.74 20.51 -3.24
N ASN A 250 -2.36 19.95 -4.27
CA ASN A 250 -3.16 20.70 -5.23
C ASN A 250 -4.64 20.78 -4.81
N ARG A 251 -5.45 21.42 -5.64
CA ARG A 251 -6.90 21.58 -5.43
C ARG A 251 -7.63 20.24 -5.28
N ASN A 252 -7.26 19.21 -6.05
CA ASN A 252 -7.92 17.90 -5.93
C ASN A 252 -7.69 17.28 -4.55
N ALA A 253 -6.46 17.38 -4.03
CA ALA A 253 -6.14 16.94 -2.69
C ALA A 253 -6.90 17.73 -1.62
N TYR A 254 -6.97 19.05 -1.78
CA TYR A 254 -7.76 19.94 -0.91
C TYR A 254 -9.23 19.52 -0.84
N GLU A 255 -9.92 19.39 -1.98
CA GLU A 255 -11.32 19.02 -2.05
C GLU A 255 -11.62 17.62 -1.48
N SER A 256 -10.68 16.68 -1.64
CA SER A 256 -10.84 15.30 -1.14
C SER A 256 -10.56 15.14 0.36
N GLN A 257 -9.68 15.97 0.94
CA GLN A 257 -9.14 15.76 2.30
C GLN A 257 -9.70 16.72 3.34
N MET A 258 -10.18 17.92 2.93
CA MET A 258 -10.61 18.96 3.89
C MET A 258 -11.73 18.50 4.82
N HIS A 259 -12.62 17.62 4.36
CA HIS A 259 -13.77 17.15 5.14
C HIS A 259 -13.38 16.17 6.26
N ASP A 260 -12.15 15.62 6.25
CA ASP A 260 -11.67 14.68 7.26
C ASP A 260 -11.07 15.42 8.48
N TYR A 261 -10.66 16.68 8.35
CA TYR A 261 -9.99 17.43 9.42
C TYR A 261 -10.82 17.59 10.70
N PRO A 262 -12.15 17.82 10.68
CA PRO A 262 -12.94 17.89 11.89
C PRO A 262 -12.87 16.65 12.78
N MET A 263 -12.61 15.48 12.20
CA MET A 263 -12.47 14.21 12.92
C MET A 263 -11.11 14.05 13.60
N HIS A 264 -10.14 14.87 13.23
CA HIS A 264 -8.76 14.77 13.71
C HIS A 264 -8.39 15.89 14.71
N CYS A 265 -9.22 16.93 14.87
CA CYS A 265 -8.96 17.99 15.83
C CYS A 265 -9.65 17.70 17.17
N SER A 266 -8.98 18.05 18.29
CA SER A 266 -9.47 17.84 19.64
C SER A 266 -10.12 19.08 20.24
N SER A 267 -9.66 20.27 19.88
CA SER A 267 -10.12 21.55 20.46
C SER A 267 -10.55 22.58 19.42
N THR A 268 -9.70 22.84 18.43
CA THR A 268 -9.94 23.88 17.42
C THR A 268 -9.43 23.46 16.05
N LEU A 269 -10.09 23.90 14.99
CA LEU A 269 -9.60 23.84 13.61
C LEU A 269 -9.57 25.25 13.05
N SER A 270 -8.41 25.65 12.54
CA SER A 270 -8.19 26.92 11.87
C SER A 270 -7.94 26.71 10.38
N CYS A 271 -8.58 27.53 9.55
CA CYS A 271 -8.28 27.65 8.13
C CYS A 271 -7.55 28.97 7.89
N VAL A 272 -6.50 28.93 7.10
CA VAL A 272 -5.75 30.08 6.60
C VAL A 272 -5.87 30.11 5.10
N TYR A 273 -6.44 31.16 4.56
CA TYR A 273 -6.58 31.41 3.12
C TYR A 273 -5.63 32.52 2.72
N LEU A 274 -4.82 32.32 1.68
CA LEU A 274 -3.82 33.27 1.24
C LEU A 274 -3.95 33.53 -0.25
N ASP A 275 -3.59 34.75 -0.64
CA ASP A 275 -3.48 35.17 -2.04
C ASP A 275 -2.19 35.97 -2.21
N VAL A 276 -1.45 35.69 -3.28
CA VAL A 276 -0.15 36.33 -3.53
C VAL A 276 -0.35 37.64 -4.30
N ASN A 277 0.04 38.76 -3.70
CA ASN A 277 -0.15 40.07 -4.29
C ASN A 277 0.86 40.34 -5.43
N GLY A 278 0.38 40.92 -6.53
CA GLY A 278 1.23 41.44 -7.61
C GLY A 278 1.81 40.36 -8.53
N LEU A 279 1.33 39.12 -8.51
CA LEU A 279 1.81 38.05 -9.39
C LEU A 279 1.68 38.41 -10.88
N HIS A 280 0.54 38.99 -11.29
CA HIS A 280 0.30 39.38 -12.67
C HIS A 280 1.28 40.51 -13.14
N GLU A 281 1.50 41.52 -12.30
CA GLU A 281 2.43 42.61 -12.56
C GLU A 281 3.87 42.09 -12.67
N LEU A 282 4.27 41.15 -11.80
CA LEU A 282 5.58 40.53 -11.85
C LEU A 282 5.78 39.70 -13.13
N ASN A 283 4.76 38.91 -13.50
CA ASN A 283 4.78 38.14 -14.74
C ASN A 283 4.94 39.04 -15.99
N ASN A 284 4.23 40.17 -16.03
CA ASN A 284 4.29 41.11 -17.14
C ASN A 284 5.61 41.85 -17.22
N THR A 285 6.24 42.15 -16.08
CA THR A 285 7.50 42.95 -16.03
C THR A 285 8.74 42.09 -16.10
N ARG A 286 8.74 40.89 -15.51
CA ARG A 286 9.93 40.03 -15.40
C ARG A 286 9.75 38.63 -16.00
N GLY A 287 8.58 38.34 -16.58
CA GLY A 287 8.25 37.07 -17.20
C GLY A 287 7.78 36.00 -16.21
N HIS A 288 7.15 34.92 -16.74
CA HIS A 288 6.55 33.83 -15.96
C HIS A 288 7.55 33.12 -15.03
N ALA A 289 8.83 33.05 -15.38
CA ALA A 289 9.83 32.42 -14.50
C ALA A 289 9.99 33.15 -13.17
N ALA A 290 9.84 34.49 -13.15
CA ALA A 290 9.89 35.29 -11.93
C ALA A 290 8.62 35.07 -11.07
N GLY A 291 7.45 34.93 -11.69
CA GLY A 291 6.21 34.57 -10.99
C GLY A 291 6.24 33.16 -10.41
N ASP A 292 6.81 32.20 -11.13
CA ASP A 292 7.00 30.83 -10.63
C ASP A 292 7.92 30.80 -9.41
N GLU A 293 8.99 31.57 -9.40
CA GLU A 293 9.91 31.71 -8.27
C GLU A 293 9.19 32.31 -7.03
N MET A 294 8.39 33.37 -7.26
CA MET A 294 7.55 33.98 -6.22
C MET A 294 6.59 32.92 -5.61
N LEU A 295 5.88 32.18 -6.44
CA LEU A 295 4.93 31.15 -5.97
C LEU A 295 5.64 30.02 -5.21
N LYS A 296 6.82 29.57 -5.67
CA LYS A 296 7.65 28.56 -4.97
C LYS A 296 8.13 29.07 -3.61
N THR A 297 8.53 30.33 -3.54
CA THR A 297 8.99 30.94 -2.29
C THR A 297 7.85 31.02 -1.27
N VAL A 298 6.68 31.52 -1.68
CA VAL A 298 5.51 31.59 -0.81
C VAL A 298 5.09 30.18 -0.36
N ALA A 299 5.02 29.24 -1.28
CA ALA A 299 4.67 27.85 -0.97
C ALA A 299 5.62 27.21 0.04
N ALA A 300 6.93 27.46 -0.08
CA ALA A 300 7.91 26.97 0.89
C ALA A 300 7.64 27.53 2.30
N LYS A 301 7.33 28.82 2.43
CA LYS A 301 7.00 29.45 3.71
C LYS A 301 5.70 28.89 4.32
N VAL A 302 4.68 28.67 3.50
CA VAL A 302 3.42 28.03 3.94
C VAL A 302 3.69 26.63 4.45
N ARG A 303 4.46 25.82 3.71
CA ARG A 303 4.84 24.46 4.08
C ARG A 303 5.64 24.43 5.39
N ASP A 304 6.62 25.29 5.54
CA ASP A 304 7.54 25.32 6.71
C ASP A 304 6.81 25.73 7.98
N ILE A 305 5.72 26.50 7.88
CA ILE A 305 4.93 26.99 9.02
C ILE A 305 3.77 26.07 9.37
N PHE A 306 3.04 25.54 8.37
CA PHE A 306 1.82 24.75 8.58
C PHE A 306 2.03 23.26 8.36
N GLY A 307 3.15 22.85 7.75
CA GLY A 307 3.43 21.46 7.37
C GLY A 307 2.91 21.11 5.96
N GLU A 308 3.62 20.21 5.29
CA GLU A 308 3.30 19.76 3.93
C GLU A 308 1.91 19.09 3.85
N GLU A 309 1.54 18.35 4.90
CA GLU A 309 0.30 17.58 4.96
C GLU A 309 -0.94 18.49 4.99
N TYR A 310 -0.80 19.71 5.51
CA TYR A 310 -1.91 20.65 5.73
C TYR A 310 -1.87 21.87 4.82
N SER A 311 -1.02 21.87 3.78
CA SER A 311 -0.78 23.04 2.93
C SER A 311 -1.12 22.72 1.46
N TYR A 312 -1.92 23.60 0.86
CA TYR A 312 -2.51 23.40 -0.47
C TYR A 312 -2.33 24.65 -1.35
N ARG A 313 -2.17 24.42 -2.67
CA ARG A 313 -2.40 25.43 -3.69
C ARG A 313 -3.72 25.14 -4.37
N VAL A 314 -4.70 26.06 -4.23
CA VAL A 314 -6.07 25.86 -4.70
C VAL A 314 -6.41 26.68 -5.96
N GLY A 315 -5.58 27.67 -6.28
CA GLY A 315 -5.73 28.53 -7.46
C GLY A 315 -4.38 28.93 -8.03
N GLY A 316 -4.36 29.86 -8.97
CA GLY A 316 -3.14 30.36 -9.58
C GLY A 316 -2.19 31.01 -8.58
N ASP A 317 -2.72 31.89 -7.75
CA ASP A 317 -2.05 32.67 -6.69
C ASP A 317 -2.63 32.38 -5.29
N GLU A 318 -3.56 31.45 -5.16
CA GLU A 318 -4.27 31.13 -3.95
C GLU A 318 -3.74 29.88 -3.24
N PHE A 319 -3.54 29.98 -1.94
CA PHE A 319 -3.11 28.91 -1.08
C PHE A 319 -4.05 28.75 0.12
N VAL A 320 -4.21 27.53 0.59
CA VAL A 320 -4.97 27.21 1.80
C VAL A 320 -4.09 26.36 2.73
N ALA A 321 -4.15 26.69 4.01
CA ALA A 321 -3.52 25.84 5.04
C ALA A 321 -4.48 25.60 6.21
N PHE A 322 -4.34 24.47 6.86
CA PHE A 322 -5.06 24.12 8.07
C PHE A 322 -4.13 23.96 9.27
N ALA A 323 -4.62 24.39 10.44
CA ALA A 323 -3.92 24.19 11.71
C ALA A 323 -4.90 23.64 12.75
N MET A 324 -4.54 22.51 13.37
CA MET A 324 -5.36 21.85 14.39
C MET A 324 -4.85 22.19 15.79
N ASP A 325 -5.80 22.34 16.72
CA ASP A 325 -5.56 22.48 18.16
C ASP A 325 -4.63 23.65 18.53
N LYS A 326 -4.72 24.76 17.76
CA LYS A 326 -3.99 26.00 18.01
C LYS A 326 -4.88 27.05 18.68
N SER A 327 -4.33 27.69 19.69
CA SER A 327 -4.96 28.86 20.33
C SER A 327 -5.00 30.08 19.38
N ALA A 328 -5.86 31.05 19.66
CA ALA A 328 -5.91 32.29 18.89
C ALA A 328 -4.60 33.09 18.93
N GLU A 329 -3.81 32.97 19.98
CA GLU A 329 -2.51 33.63 20.11
C GLU A 329 -1.45 32.93 19.24
N GLU A 330 -1.40 31.59 19.30
CA GLU A 330 -0.52 30.80 18.44
C GLU A 330 -0.83 31.05 16.95
N MET A 331 -2.11 31.06 16.58
CA MET A 331 -2.51 31.35 15.19
C MET A 331 -2.07 32.75 14.75
N ARG A 332 -2.25 33.77 15.59
CA ARG A 332 -1.75 35.10 15.28
C ARG A 332 -0.24 35.14 15.10
N ALA A 333 0.51 34.45 15.95
CA ALA A 333 1.96 34.34 15.85
C ALA A 333 2.40 33.65 14.56
N LEU A 334 1.74 32.54 14.15
CA LEU A 334 2.02 31.83 12.90
C LEU A 334 1.74 32.71 11.68
N ILE A 335 0.61 33.44 11.67
CA ILE A 335 0.29 34.37 10.55
C ILE A 335 1.29 35.53 10.49
N HIS A 336 1.63 36.13 11.62
CA HIS A 336 2.62 37.20 11.66
C HIS A 336 3.98 36.72 11.11
N LYS A 337 4.42 35.55 11.55
CA LYS A 337 5.65 34.91 11.04
C LYS A 337 5.58 34.67 9.55
N LEU A 338 4.46 34.15 9.03
CA LEU A 338 4.28 33.91 7.60
C LEU A 338 4.41 35.20 6.78
N VAL A 339 3.67 36.25 7.17
CA VAL A 339 3.70 37.53 6.48
C VAL A 339 5.10 38.12 6.51
N GLN A 340 5.75 38.13 7.68
CA GLN A 340 7.11 38.62 7.83
C GLN A 340 8.11 37.86 6.93
N GLU A 341 8.10 36.54 6.94
CA GLU A 341 9.04 35.73 6.13
C GLU A 341 8.81 35.88 4.61
N VAL A 342 7.56 36.15 4.20
CA VAL A 342 7.25 36.46 2.80
C VAL A 342 7.70 37.87 2.43
N ASP A 343 7.51 38.85 3.31
CA ASP A 343 7.98 40.22 3.10
C ASP A 343 9.51 40.32 3.05
N GLU A 344 10.22 39.58 3.93
CA GLU A 344 11.68 39.46 3.92
C GLU A 344 12.21 38.85 2.60
N ALA A 345 11.42 37.99 1.95
CA ALA A 345 11.72 37.46 0.64
C ALA A 345 11.42 38.45 -0.53
N GLY A 346 10.89 39.65 -0.22
CA GLY A 346 10.53 40.66 -1.19
C GLY A 346 9.20 40.48 -1.89
N TYR A 347 8.32 39.68 -1.32
CA TYR A 347 6.95 39.39 -1.82
C TYR A 347 5.91 39.82 -0.79
N SER A 348 4.65 39.85 -1.20
CA SER A 348 3.52 40.23 -0.33
C SER A 348 2.36 39.29 -0.50
N VAL A 349 1.66 39.00 0.58
CA VAL A 349 0.47 38.14 0.60
C VAL A 349 -0.69 38.80 1.35
N ALA A 350 -1.91 38.61 0.86
CA ALA A 350 -3.12 38.88 1.62
C ALA A 350 -3.52 37.60 2.35
N VAL A 351 -3.80 37.70 3.67
CA VAL A 351 -4.10 36.53 4.50
C VAL A 351 -5.42 36.74 5.23
N GLY A 352 -6.29 35.72 5.15
CA GLY A 352 -7.50 35.62 5.96
C GLY A 352 -7.50 34.35 6.79
N THR A 353 -7.99 34.44 8.03
CA THR A 353 -8.04 33.28 8.94
C THR A 353 -9.41 33.16 9.58
N ALA A 354 -9.87 31.93 9.75
CA ALA A 354 -11.02 31.60 10.55
C ALA A 354 -10.72 30.39 11.44
N THR A 355 -11.30 30.35 12.64
CA THR A 355 -11.12 29.28 13.60
C THR A 355 -12.48 28.87 14.15
N HIS A 356 -12.75 27.57 14.19
CA HIS A 356 -13.91 27.01 14.85
C HIS A 356 -13.50 26.03 15.95
N SER A 357 -14.27 25.96 17.04
CA SER A 357 -14.07 24.96 18.09
C SER A 357 -14.53 23.58 17.63
N ALA A 358 -13.86 22.51 18.12
CA ALA A 358 -14.26 21.14 17.85
C ALA A 358 -15.71 20.87 18.29
N GLY A 359 -16.42 20.08 17.50
CA GLY A 359 -17.84 19.77 17.73
C GLY A 359 -18.76 20.47 16.76
N GLY A 360 -18.99 19.84 15.59
CA GLY A 360 -19.89 20.34 14.56
C GLY A 360 -19.29 21.39 13.63
N ILE A 361 -18.02 21.25 13.29
CA ILE A 361 -17.34 22.14 12.33
C ILE A 361 -17.92 21.92 10.92
N ASP A 362 -18.53 22.99 10.39
CA ASP A 362 -18.87 23.06 8.98
C ASP A 362 -17.66 23.60 8.21
N MET A 363 -17.05 22.75 7.40
CA MET A 363 -15.83 23.08 6.65
C MET A 363 -16.07 24.14 5.59
N GLU A 364 -17.22 24.16 4.94
CA GLU A 364 -17.55 25.16 3.93
C GLU A 364 -17.67 26.56 4.57
N VAL A 365 -18.32 26.65 5.74
CA VAL A 365 -18.45 27.90 6.50
C VAL A 365 -17.09 28.37 7.02
N LEU A 366 -16.25 27.46 7.51
CA LEU A 366 -14.90 27.76 8.02
C LEU A 366 -14.02 28.34 6.89
N VAL A 367 -13.96 27.65 5.75
CA VAL A 367 -13.16 28.09 4.61
C VAL A 367 -13.68 29.40 4.03
N LYS A 368 -15.01 29.51 3.85
CA LYS A 368 -15.62 30.73 3.30
C LYS A 368 -15.37 31.95 4.20
N SER A 369 -15.34 31.74 5.50
CA SER A 369 -15.02 32.82 6.46
C SER A 369 -13.55 33.27 6.34
N ALA A 370 -12.62 32.34 6.15
CA ALA A 370 -11.21 32.65 5.92
C ALA A 370 -11.01 33.38 4.58
N GLU A 371 -11.61 32.86 3.50
CA GLU A 371 -11.57 33.47 2.16
C GLU A 371 -12.10 34.90 2.15
N THR A 372 -13.24 35.13 2.81
CA THR A 372 -13.83 36.48 2.91
C THR A 372 -12.88 37.47 3.61
N ARG A 373 -12.20 37.03 4.68
CA ARG A 373 -11.22 37.88 5.39
C ARG A 373 -9.97 38.14 4.57
N MET A 374 -9.50 37.15 3.82
CA MET A 374 -8.38 37.31 2.88
C MET A 374 -8.74 38.36 1.81
N TYR A 375 -9.95 38.27 1.28
CA TYR A 375 -10.43 39.25 0.30
C TYR A 375 -10.42 40.67 0.82
N LEU A 376 -10.90 40.89 2.05
CA LEU A 376 -10.85 42.20 2.71
C LEU A 376 -9.41 42.69 2.92
N ALA A 377 -8.50 41.78 3.31
CA ALA A 377 -7.09 42.15 3.43
C ALA A 377 -6.46 42.53 2.08
N LYS A 378 -6.86 41.82 1.00
CA LYS A 378 -6.40 42.15 -0.37
C LYS A 378 -6.91 43.52 -0.81
N GLU A 379 -8.18 43.86 -0.57
CA GLU A 379 -8.75 45.18 -0.88
C GLU A 379 -8.01 46.31 -0.13
N GLU A 380 -7.73 46.10 1.15
CA GLU A 380 -6.99 47.07 1.95
C GLU A 380 -5.55 47.27 1.43
N HIS A 381 -4.88 46.19 1.04
CA HIS A 381 -3.54 46.28 0.40
C HIS A 381 -3.53 47.17 -0.86
N TYR A 382 -4.50 46.93 -1.76
CA TYR A 382 -4.59 47.74 -2.99
C TYR A 382 -4.98 49.20 -2.69
N ARG A 383 -5.86 49.44 -1.73
CA ARG A 383 -6.22 50.79 -1.30
C ARG A 383 -5.03 51.57 -0.77
N LEU A 384 -4.20 50.95 0.07
CA LEU A 384 -2.97 51.58 0.62
C LEU A 384 -1.90 51.80 -0.46
N ALA A 385 -1.84 50.96 -1.47
CA ALA A 385 -0.94 51.07 -2.59
C ALA A 385 -1.38 52.13 -3.64
N GLY A 386 -2.57 52.76 -3.49
CA GLY A 386 -3.13 53.69 -4.44
C GLY A 386 -3.47 53.10 -5.82
N LYS A 387 -3.62 51.75 -5.88
CA LYS A 387 -3.88 51.00 -7.12
C LYS A 387 -5.39 50.57 -7.13
N THR A 388 -6.02 50.72 -8.27
CA THR A 388 -7.33 50.12 -8.52
C THR A 388 -7.14 48.66 -8.94
N ARG A 389 -7.98 47.78 -8.49
CA ARG A 389 -7.98 46.37 -8.89
C ARG A 389 -8.39 46.25 -10.36
N GLU A 390 -7.58 45.66 -11.22
CA GLU A 390 -7.99 45.20 -12.55
C GLU A 390 -8.71 43.86 -12.50
#